data_e77696b64fd7cc97fbc01ffe5ee0bbc6
#
_entry.id   e77696b64fd7cc97fbc01ffe5ee0bbc6
#
_cell.length_a   1.000
_cell.length_b   1.000
_cell.length_c   1.000
_cell.angle_alpha   90.00
_cell.angle_beta   90.00
_cell.angle_gamma   90.00
#
_symmetry.space_group_name_H-M   'P 1'
#
loop_
_entity.id
_entity.type
_entity.pdbx_description
1 polymer ?
#
loop_
_entity_poly.entity_id
_entity_poly.type
_entity_poly.pdbx_seq_one_letter_code
_entity_poly.pdbx_strand_id
1 'polypeptide(L)'
;MRSTLLRTGRRLAIAAAALSLAACSLLKPADKAEEGDKGTATTPAGETATDGREVPTVRLITAQTPAVRTYRKIGARHIYNKYASRIYKGKLPPLVYAVVVVETDIDATGKVVNVTFSRTPSHAPEVAPMIAEMIKAASPLPNPGKLGGHTYVDTWLWDRSDKFQIDSLTQGQRSR
;
A
#
# COMPACT_ATOMS: atom_id res chain seq x y z
N MET A 1 -10.63 -37.26 -45.97
CA MET A 1 -10.18 -36.27 -46.97
C MET A 1 -9.50 -35.16 -46.18
N ARG A 2 -8.19 -35.24 -45.98
CA ARG A 2 -7.11 -34.46 -46.62
C ARG A 2 -7.42 -32.97 -46.64
N SER A 3 -6.68 -32.08 -45.94
CA SER A 3 -5.31 -31.74 -46.23
C SER A 3 -4.63 -30.97 -45.11
N THR A 4 -3.44 -31.39 -44.86
CA THR A 4 -2.31 -30.78 -44.18
C THR A 4 -1.80 -29.53 -44.92
N LEU A 5 -1.41 -28.45 -44.23
CA LEU A 5 -0.43 -27.51 -44.75
C LEU A 5 0.48 -26.98 -43.61
N LEU A 6 1.64 -27.59 -43.53
CA LEU A 6 2.84 -27.02 -42.91
C LEU A 6 3.26 -25.75 -43.68
N ARG A 7 3.68 -24.72 -42.96
CA ARG A 7 4.61 -23.73 -43.52
C ARG A 7 5.69 -23.35 -42.51
N THR A 8 6.83 -23.86 -42.87
CA THR A 8 8.19 -23.73 -42.39
C THR A 8 8.72 -22.27 -42.54
N GLY A 9 9.44 -21.78 -41.52
CA GLY A 9 10.75 -21.16 -41.72
C GLY A 9 10.84 -19.65 -41.87
N ARG A 10 11.51 -19.01 -40.92
CA ARG A 10 12.73 -18.25 -41.23
C ARG A 10 13.41 -17.76 -39.96
N ARG A 11 14.53 -18.39 -39.65
CA ARG A 11 15.56 -17.88 -38.73
C ARG A 11 16.27 -16.72 -39.40
N LEU A 12 16.43 -15.60 -38.74
CA LEU A 12 17.49 -14.63 -39.07
C LEU A 12 18.22 -14.28 -37.75
N ALA A 13 19.40 -14.79 -37.65
CA ALA A 13 20.43 -14.36 -36.72
C ALA A 13 21.15 -13.16 -37.35
N ILE A 14 21.37 -12.10 -36.61
CA ILE A 14 22.39 -11.10 -36.93
C ILE A 14 23.14 -10.78 -35.62
N ALA A 15 24.46 -10.87 -35.78
CA ALA A 15 25.50 -10.83 -34.79
C ALA A 15 25.89 -9.39 -34.38
N ALA A 16 26.41 -9.29 -33.21
CA ALA A 16 27.52 -8.51 -32.65
C ALA A 16 27.93 -7.16 -33.26
N ALA A 17 28.05 -6.17 -32.40
CA ALA A 17 29.21 -5.27 -32.38
C ALA A 17 29.40 -4.65 -30.98
N ALA A 18 30.49 -5.02 -30.34
CA ALA A 18 31.05 -4.37 -29.17
C ALA A 18 31.79 -3.11 -29.60
N LEU A 19 31.65 -2.02 -28.83
CA LEU A 19 32.68 -0.97 -28.80
C LEU A 19 32.77 -0.36 -27.40
N SER A 20 33.86 -0.63 -26.76
CA SER A 20 34.40 -0.03 -25.54
C SER A 20 34.97 1.34 -25.82
N LEU A 21 34.74 2.31 -24.92
CA LEU A 21 35.64 3.45 -24.75
C LEU A 21 35.59 3.93 -23.28
N ALA A 22 36.71 3.74 -22.63
CA ALA A 22 37.06 4.31 -21.34
C ALA A 22 37.47 5.76 -21.50
N ALA A 23 37.11 6.60 -20.52
CA ALA A 23 37.86 7.80 -20.24
C ALA A 23 37.70 8.20 -18.77
N CYS A 24 38.82 8.13 -18.05
CA CYS A 24 39.06 8.71 -16.75
C CYS A 24 39.02 10.25 -16.80
N SER A 25 38.53 10.87 -15.73
CA SER A 25 39.09 12.14 -15.28
C SER A 25 38.91 12.30 -13.78
N LEU A 26 40.01 12.16 -13.08
CA LEU A 26 40.27 12.72 -11.75
C LEU A 26 40.32 14.24 -11.84
N LEU A 27 39.71 14.93 -10.90
CA LEU A 27 40.25 16.18 -10.32
C LEU A 27 39.49 16.51 -9.01
N LYS A 28 40.23 16.45 -7.89
CA LYS A 28 39.99 17.17 -6.65
C LYS A 28 41.10 18.24 -6.60
N PRO A 29 40.89 19.48 -6.06
CA PRO A 29 41.08 19.73 -4.64
C PRO A 29 40.14 20.79 -4.02
N ALA A 30 39.77 20.60 -2.79
CA ALA A 30 40.18 21.21 -1.53
C ALA A 30 39.95 22.72 -1.32
N ASP A 31 39.34 22.96 -0.14
CA ASP A 31 39.42 24.08 0.79
C ASP A 31 38.52 25.31 0.61
N LYS A 32 37.64 25.60 1.55
CA LYS A 32 37.85 26.36 2.78
C LYS A 32 36.55 26.64 3.53
N ALA A 33 36.61 26.60 4.84
CA ALA A 33 35.61 26.83 5.87
C ALA A 33 35.08 28.28 5.91
N GLU A 34 33.83 28.42 6.43
CA GLU A 34 33.41 29.35 7.50
C GLU A 34 31.95 29.03 7.88
N GLU A 35 31.75 28.73 9.01
CA GLU A 35 31.14 29.06 10.30
C GLU A 35 29.84 29.89 10.22
N GLY A 36 28.79 29.36 10.90
CA GLY A 36 27.72 30.18 11.44
C GLY A 36 26.31 29.58 11.33
N ASP A 37 25.90 29.07 12.38
CA ASP A 37 24.76 29.30 13.26
C ASP A 37 23.69 28.18 13.37
N LYS A 38 23.36 27.98 14.64
CA LYS A 38 22.51 26.97 15.27
C LYS A 38 21.08 26.98 14.79
N GLY A 39 20.55 25.78 14.57
CA GLY A 39 19.13 25.52 14.52
C GLY A 39 18.87 24.06 14.86
N THR A 40 18.68 23.80 16.15
CA THR A 40 18.35 22.49 16.72
C THR A 40 16.97 22.02 16.24
N ALA A 41 16.90 20.98 15.45
CA ALA A 41 15.69 20.22 15.25
C ALA A 41 15.99 18.74 15.51
N THR A 42 15.53 18.29 16.66
CA THR A 42 15.62 16.92 17.16
C THR A 42 14.75 16.00 16.32
N THR A 43 15.39 15.10 15.59
CA THR A 43 14.73 13.93 14.98
C THR A 43 14.77 12.79 15.98
N PRO A 44 13.67 12.15 16.33
CA PRO A 44 13.74 10.87 17.00
C PRO A 44 13.95 9.77 15.94
N ALA A 45 15.14 9.23 15.91
CA ALA A 45 15.47 8.00 15.23
C ALA A 45 14.77 6.83 15.93
N GLY A 46 13.88 6.17 15.21
CA GLY A 46 13.39 4.84 15.56
C GLY A 46 14.07 3.83 14.64
N GLU A 47 15.21 3.33 15.06
CA GLU A 47 15.84 2.18 14.44
C GLU A 47 15.00 0.94 14.71
N THR A 48 14.49 0.33 13.64
CA THR A 48 14.13 -1.09 13.66
C THR A 48 14.91 -1.75 12.54
N ALA A 49 15.86 -2.59 12.93
CA ALA A 49 16.64 -3.44 12.05
C ALA A 49 15.72 -4.28 11.17
N THR A 50 15.87 -4.16 9.86
CA THR A 50 15.11 -4.92 8.90
C THR A 50 16.04 -5.61 7.93
N ASP A 51 15.89 -6.92 7.85
CA ASP A 51 16.43 -7.80 6.83
C ASP A 51 16.30 -7.18 5.44
N GLY A 52 17.42 -7.10 4.71
CA GLY A 52 17.62 -6.29 3.51
C GLY A 52 16.85 -6.71 2.27
N ARG A 53 15.56 -6.42 2.24
CA ARG A 53 14.77 -6.27 1.02
C ARG A 53 13.94 -5.00 1.11
N GLU A 54 14.55 -3.88 0.78
CA GLU A 54 13.80 -2.66 0.48
C GLU A 54 12.91 -2.88 -0.73
N VAL A 55 11.64 -3.16 -0.48
CA VAL A 55 10.60 -2.95 -1.48
C VAL A 55 10.34 -1.45 -1.46
N PRO A 56 10.60 -0.69 -2.54
CA PRO A 56 10.30 0.73 -2.56
C PRO A 56 8.78 0.92 -2.51
N THR A 57 8.25 1.05 -1.31
CA THR A 57 6.86 1.37 -1.09
C THR A 57 6.69 2.87 -1.22
N VAL A 58 6.19 3.32 -2.35
CA VAL A 58 5.84 4.73 -2.54
C VAL A 58 4.64 5.03 -1.65
N ARG A 59 4.89 5.70 -0.53
CA ARG A 59 3.82 6.16 0.36
C ARG A 59 3.07 7.32 -0.28
N LEU A 60 1.88 7.06 -0.79
CA LEU A 60 0.96 8.05 -1.37
C LEU A 60 -0.04 8.60 -0.33
N ILE A 61 0.32 8.61 0.97
CA ILE A 61 -0.56 8.99 2.07
C ILE A 61 -1.09 10.43 1.93
N THR A 62 -0.32 11.33 1.35
CA THR A 62 -0.70 12.74 1.16
C THR A 62 -1.46 13.00 -0.13
N ALA A 63 -1.34 12.15 -1.12
CA ALA A 63 -1.97 12.33 -2.42
C ALA A 63 -3.30 11.57 -2.50
N GLN A 64 -4.38 12.17 -1.97
CA GLN A 64 -5.75 11.69 -2.18
C GLN A 64 -6.18 11.87 -3.64
N THR A 65 -5.36 11.36 -4.58
CA THR A 65 -5.66 11.42 -6.00
C THR A 65 -6.97 10.68 -6.31
N PRO A 66 -7.67 11.05 -7.38
CA PRO A 66 -8.88 10.31 -7.79
C PRO A 66 -8.62 8.81 -7.98
N ALA A 67 -7.44 8.45 -8.47
CA ALA A 67 -7.05 7.05 -8.67
C ALA A 67 -6.93 6.29 -7.33
N VAL A 68 -6.27 6.87 -6.33
CA VAL A 68 -6.16 6.29 -4.97
C VAL A 68 -7.52 6.18 -4.31
N ARG A 69 -8.38 7.20 -4.41
CA ARG A 69 -9.76 7.14 -3.89
C ARG A 69 -10.58 6.03 -4.54
N THR A 70 -10.41 5.83 -5.84
CA THR A 70 -11.05 4.73 -6.55
C THR A 70 -10.54 3.38 -6.07
N TYR A 71 -9.22 3.23 -5.92
CA TYR A 71 -8.62 2.00 -5.45
C TYR A 71 -9.06 1.63 -4.02
N ARG A 72 -9.12 2.60 -3.09
CA ARG A 72 -9.67 2.39 -1.74
C ARG A 72 -11.03 1.69 -1.77
N LYS A 73 -11.95 2.15 -2.61
CA LYS A 73 -13.29 1.55 -2.75
C LYS A 73 -13.22 0.13 -3.33
N ILE A 74 -12.30 -0.12 -4.26
CA ILE A 74 -12.10 -1.45 -4.85
C ILE A 74 -11.57 -2.41 -3.79
N GLY A 75 -10.54 -2.02 -3.05
CA GLY A 75 -9.98 -2.79 -1.94
C GLY A 75 -11.01 -3.07 -0.85
N ALA A 76 -11.75 -2.04 -0.43
CA ALA A 76 -12.82 -2.19 0.56
C ALA A 76 -13.91 -3.16 0.11
N ARG A 77 -14.33 -3.15 -1.16
CA ARG A 77 -15.29 -4.13 -1.70
C ARG A 77 -14.75 -5.55 -1.68
N HIS A 78 -13.47 -5.74 -1.98
CA HIS A 78 -12.82 -7.03 -1.90
C HIS A 78 -12.88 -7.61 -0.47
N ILE A 79 -12.55 -6.77 0.53
CA ILE A 79 -12.67 -7.12 1.94
C ILE A 79 -14.11 -7.43 2.32
N TYR A 80 -15.08 -6.62 1.87
CA TYR A 80 -16.51 -6.84 2.13
C TYR A 80 -16.98 -8.18 1.57
N ASN A 81 -16.55 -8.56 0.38
CA ASN A 81 -16.91 -9.84 -0.23
C ASN A 81 -16.37 -11.02 0.59
N LYS A 82 -15.14 -10.91 1.08
CA LYS A 82 -14.52 -11.95 1.92
C LYS A 82 -15.19 -12.08 3.28
N TYR A 83 -15.63 -10.96 3.86
CA TYR A 83 -16.18 -10.91 5.22
C TYR A 83 -17.65 -10.47 5.24
N ALA A 84 -18.44 -10.91 4.26
CA ALA A 84 -19.82 -10.46 4.06
C ALA A 84 -20.73 -10.64 5.30
N SER A 85 -20.50 -11.69 6.11
CA SER A 85 -21.23 -11.94 7.36
C SER A 85 -20.86 -10.97 8.50
N ARG A 86 -19.71 -10.33 8.41
CA ARG A 86 -19.21 -9.37 9.41
C ARG A 86 -19.47 -7.92 9.03
N ILE A 87 -20.12 -7.66 7.91
CA ILE A 87 -20.47 -6.29 7.54
C ILE A 87 -21.68 -5.83 8.34
N TYR A 88 -21.54 -4.68 9.01
CA TYR A 88 -22.67 -4.02 9.68
C TYR A 88 -23.65 -3.50 8.62
N LYS A 89 -24.89 -3.96 8.66
CA LYS A 89 -25.92 -3.58 7.69
C LYS A 89 -26.63 -2.30 8.13
N GLY A 90 -26.79 -1.38 7.20
CA GLY A 90 -27.45 -0.11 7.45
C GLY A 90 -26.53 0.93 8.08
N LYS A 91 -27.12 2.02 8.58
CA LYS A 91 -26.38 3.09 9.26
C LYS A 91 -25.85 2.62 10.62
N LEU A 92 -24.60 2.92 10.90
CA LEU A 92 -23.96 2.63 12.19
C LEU A 92 -24.67 3.34 13.35
N PRO A 93 -24.57 2.83 14.60
CA PRO A 93 -25.07 3.52 15.77
C PRO A 93 -24.31 4.84 15.98
N PRO A 94 -24.86 5.79 16.78
CA PRO A 94 -24.24 7.09 17.04
C PRO A 94 -22.84 6.99 17.67
N LEU A 95 -22.59 5.92 18.44
CA LEU A 95 -21.30 5.61 19.05
C LEU A 95 -20.85 4.23 18.56
N VAL A 96 -19.89 4.22 17.64
CA VAL A 96 -19.22 2.98 17.25
C VAL A 96 -18.22 2.56 18.33
N TYR A 97 -17.98 1.26 18.49
CA TYR A 97 -17.09 0.74 19.51
C TYR A 97 -15.64 1.18 19.28
N ALA A 98 -15.14 1.09 18.05
CA ALA A 98 -13.80 1.51 17.72
C ALA A 98 -13.72 2.18 16.34
N VAL A 99 -12.84 3.17 16.22
CA VAL A 99 -12.47 3.82 14.97
C VAL A 99 -10.97 3.64 14.79
N VAL A 100 -10.57 2.86 13.79
CA VAL A 100 -9.17 2.54 13.50
C VAL A 100 -8.81 3.09 12.13
N VAL A 101 -7.74 3.87 12.02
CA VAL A 101 -7.20 4.33 10.74
C VAL A 101 -6.03 3.44 10.36
N VAL A 102 -6.17 2.78 9.23
CA VAL A 102 -5.28 1.72 8.76
C VAL A 102 -4.56 2.17 7.50
N GLU A 103 -3.26 1.96 7.49
CA GLU A 103 -2.40 2.14 6.33
C GLU A 103 -2.04 0.75 5.81
N THR A 104 -2.35 0.48 4.55
CA THR A 104 -2.07 -0.81 3.91
C THR A 104 -1.10 -0.60 2.77
N ASP A 105 0.06 -1.22 2.89
CA ASP A 105 1.08 -1.25 1.86
C ASP A 105 0.83 -2.45 0.94
N ILE A 106 0.73 -2.21 -0.35
CA ILE A 106 0.58 -3.24 -1.37
C ILE A 106 1.64 -3.12 -2.44
N ASP A 107 2.03 -4.24 -3.01
CA ASP A 107 2.88 -4.27 -4.18
C ASP A 107 2.09 -4.05 -5.49
N ALA A 108 2.79 -4.04 -6.62
CA ALA A 108 2.19 -3.83 -7.94
C ALA A 108 1.23 -4.95 -8.37
N THR A 109 1.21 -6.08 -7.67
CA THR A 109 0.29 -7.20 -7.93
C THR A 109 -0.95 -7.16 -7.04
N GLY A 110 -0.97 -6.28 -6.03
CA GLY A 110 -2.01 -6.21 -5.01
C GLY A 110 -1.72 -7.06 -3.77
N LYS A 111 -0.55 -7.71 -3.68
CA LYS A 111 -0.14 -8.44 -2.48
C LYS A 111 0.06 -7.45 -1.34
N VAL A 112 -0.53 -7.74 -0.19
CA VAL A 112 -0.33 -6.97 1.04
C VAL A 112 1.08 -7.22 1.56
N VAL A 113 1.88 -6.16 1.62
CA VAL A 113 3.27 -6.20 2.10
C VAL A 113 3.32 -5.88 3.58
N ASN A 114 2.56 -4.86 4.01
CA ASN A 114 2.55 -4.42 5.40
C ASN A 114 1.19 -3.81 5.77
N VAL A 115 0.88 -3.80 7.07
CA VAL A 115 -0.30 -3.14 7.62
C VAL A 115 0.13 -2.39 8.87
N THR A 116 -0.05 -1.09 8.86
CA THR A 116 0.24 -0.18 9.98
C THR A 116 -0.99 0.63 10.36
N PHE A 117 -0.91 1.34 11.48
CA PHE A 117 -2.03 2.09 12.01
C PHE A 117 -1.60 3.50 12.36
N SER A 118 -2.27 4.50 11.80
CA SER A 118 -2.08 5.89 12.21
C SER A 118 -3.01 6.30 13.35
N ARG A 119 -4.05 5.50 13.62
CA ARG A 119 -4.95 5.70 14.77
C ARG A 119 -5.48 4.37 15.28
N THR A 120 -5.31 4.15 16.60
CA THR A 120 -5.91 3.03 17.34
C THR A 120 -6.56 3.54 18.63
N PRO A 121 -7.75 3.07 19.00
CA PRO A 121 -8.40 3.48 20.25
C PRO A 121 -7.80 2.70 21.43
N SER A 122 -7.42 3.40 22.49
CA SER A 122 -6.83 2.78 23.70
C SER A 122 -7.80 1.88 24.46
N HIS A 123 -9.11 2.12 24.34
CA HIS A 123 -10.15 1.33 25.02
C HIS A 123 -10.52 0.03 24.27
N ALA A 124 -9.98 -0.19 23.07
CA ALA A 124 -10.23 -1.39 22.25
C ALA A 124 -8.94 -1.83 21.56
N PRO A 125 -7.88 -2.19 22.33
CA PRO A 125 -6.56 -2.50 21.77
C PRO A 125 -6.57 -3.76 20.89
N GLU A 126 -7.54 -4.65 21.08
CA GLU A 126 -7.71 -5.91 20.34
C GLU A 126 -8.17 -5.70 18.89
N VAL A 127 -8.84 -4.58 18.59
CA VAL A 127 -9.47 -4.37 17.28
C VAL A 127 -8.43 -4.18 16.18
N ALA A 128 -7.36 -3.44 16.43
CA ALA A 128 -6.34 -3.17 15.43
C ALA A 128 -5.62 -4.46 14.95
N PRO A 129 -5.13 -5.34 15.82
CA PRO A 129 -4.58 -6.63 15.40
C PRO A 129 -5.56 -7.49 14.59
N MET A 130 -6.84 -7.55 14.99
CA MET A 130 -7.86 -8.28 14.24
C MET A 130 -8.03 -7.73 12.82
N ILE A 131 -8.05 -6.42 12.66
CA ILE A 131 -8.12 -5.77 11.34
C ILE A 131 -6.88 -6.12 10.51
N ALA A 132 -5.66 -6.08 11.09
CA ALA A 132 -4.44 -6.44 10.38
C ALA A 132 -4.51 -7.86 9.83
N GLU A 133 -4.92 -8.82 10.65
CA GLU A 133 -5.07 -10.22 10.22
C GLU A 133 -6.13 -10.38 9.14
N MET A 134 -7.24 -9.66 9.22
CA MET A 134 -8.27 -9.68 8.19
C MET A 134 -7.75 -9.16 6.84
N ILE A 135 -6.98 -8.06 6.85
CA ILE A 135 -6.40 -7.48 5.64
C ILE A 135 -5.36 -8.43 5.04
N LYS A 136 -4.44 -8.95 5.86
CA LYS A 136 -3.43 -9.92 5.42
C LYS A 136 -4.08 -11.19 4.83
N ALA A 137 -5.09 -11.71 5.49
CA ALA A 137 -5.83 -12.87 5.00
C ALA A 137 -6.62 -12.58 3.71
N ALA A 138 -6.97 -11.32 3.43
CA ALA A 138 -7.61 -10.92 2.19
C ALA A 138 -6.63 -10.73 1.01
N SER A 139 -5.33 -10.84 1.26
CA SER A 139 -4.30 -10.75 0.22
C SER A 139 -4.38 -11.94 -0.76
N PRO A 140 -4.11 -11.72 -2.08
CA PRO A 140 -3.89 -10.43 -2.70
C PRO A 140 -5.18 -9.62 -2.86
N LEU A 141 -5.08 -8.30 -2.68
CA LEU A 141 -6.14 -7.36 -3.04
C LEU A 141 -6.21 -7.23 -4.58
N PRO A 142 -7.26 -6.64 -5.13
CA PRO A 142 -7.34 -6.43 -6.58
C PRO A 142 -6.11 -5.68 -7.11
N ASN A 143 -5.65 -6.07 -8.30
CA ASN A 143 -4.47 -5.46 -8.92
C ASN A 143 -4.66 -3.94 -9.06
N PRO A 144 -3.72 -3.13 -8.57
CA PRO A 144 -3.80 -1.67 -8.62
C PRO A 144 -3.57 -1.06 -10.01
N GLY A 145 -3.19 -1.87 -10.99
CA GLY A 145 -2.96 -1.44 -12.36
C GLY A 145 -1.87 -0.37 -12.45
N LYS A 146 -2.18 0.76 -13.09
CA LYS A 146 -1.22 1.87 -13.31
C LYS A 146 -0.77 2.56 -12.02
N LEU A 147 -1.45 2.37 -10.89
CA LEU A 147 -0.99 2.89 -9.60
C LEU A 147 0.28 2.20 -9.12
N GLY A 148 0.50 0.94 -9.53
CA GLY A 148 1.62 0.13 -9.03
C GLY A 148 1.54 -0.12 -7.53
N GLY A 149 2.68 -0.48 -6.93
CA GLY A 149 2.78 -0.62 -5.49
C GLY A 149 2.62 0.73 -4.79
N HIS A 150 1.77 0.76 -3.77
CA HIS A 150 1.50 1.99 -3.02
C HIS A 150 0.91 1.70 -1.64
N THR A 151 0.87 2.73 -0.80
CA THR A 151 0.15 2.73 0.46
C THR A 151 -1.20 3.40 0.27
N TYR A 152 -2.28 2.77 0.71
CA TYR A 152 -3.57 3.43 0.83
C TYR A 152 -4.06 3.43 2.29
N VAL A 153 -4.84 4.45 2.63
CA VAL A 153 -5.36 4.65 3.99
C VAL A 153 -6.87 4.53 3.96
N ASP A 154 -7.42 3.76 4.87
CA ASP A 154 -8.87 3.70 5.08
C ASP A 154 -9.22 3.65 6.57
N THR A 155 -10.43 4.08 6.92
CA THR A 155 -10.91 4.10 8.29
C THR A 155 -11.91 2.96 8.50
N TRP A 156 -11.64 2.14 9.51
CA TRP A 156 -12.52 1.06 9.92
C TRP A 156 -13.37 1.49 11.10
N LEU A 157 -14.67 1.31 10.95
CA LEU A 157 -15.70 1.62 11.92
C LEU A 157 -16.21 0.30 12.50
N TRP A 158 -15.80 -0.02 13.71
CA TRP A 158 -16.03 -1.31 14.35
C TRP A 158 -17.14 -1.23 15.36
N ASP A 159 -18.12 -2.12 15.30
CA ASP A 159 -19.23 -2.21 16.24
C ASP A 159 -18.97 -3.28 17.32
N ARG A 160 -19.64 -3.17 18.46
CA ARG A 160 -19.52 -4.13 19.58
C ARG A 160 -19.99 -5.55 19.24
N SER A 161 -20.73 -5.72 18.16
CA SER A 161 -21.16 -7.02 17.63
C SER A 161 -20.12 -7.70 16.75
N ASP A 162 -18.87 -7.24 16.76
CA ASP A 162 -17.79 -7.69 15.86
C ASP A 162 -18.07 -7.51 14.38
N LYS A 163 -19.00 -6.62 14.05
CA LYS A 163 -19.28 -6.19 12.69
C LYS A 163 -18.64 -4.83 12.43
N PHE A 164 -18.34 -4.57 11.17
CA PHE A 164 -17.65 -3.34 10.80
C PHE A 164 -18.21 -2.73 9.51
N GLN A 165 -17.89 -1.46 9.30
CA GLN A 165 -17.91 -0.81 8.00
C GLN A 165 -16.55 -0.15 7.76
N ILE A 166 -16.20 -0.01 6.48
CA ILE A 166 -15.03 0.75 6.04
C ILE A 166 -15.55 2.09 5.50
N ASP A 167 -14.93 3.21 5.92
CA ASP A 167 -15.40 4.57 5.64
C ASP A 167 -15.64 4.83 4.15
N SER A 168 -14.77 4.34 3.29
CA SER A 168 -14.92 4.48 1.83
C SER A 168 -16.21 3.84 1.26
N LEU A 169 -16.87 2.97 2.01
CA LEU A 169 -18.14 2.30 1.66
C LEU A 169 -19.23 2.45 2.75
N THR A 170 -19.05 3.31 3.74
CA THR A 170 -19.99 3.47 4.84
C THR A 170 -21.35 3.97 4.37
N GLN A 171 -22.40 3.55 5.07
CA GLN A 171 -23.76 4.10 4.92
C GLN A 171 -24.01 5.26 5.90
N GLY A 172 -22.97 5.70 6.61
CA GLY A 172 -23.04 6.76 7.60
C GLY A 172 -23.54 6.30 8.97
N GLN A 173 -23.74 7.25 9.86
CA GLN A 173 -24.25 7.03 11.22
C GLN A 173 -25.70 7.48 11.33
N ARG A 174 -26.44 6.87 12.28
CA ARG A 174 -27.77 7.36 12.71
C ARG A 174 -27.56 8.62 13.55
N SER A 175 -28.40 9.62 13.39
CA SER A 175 -28.52 10.73 14.34
C SER A 175 -28.99 10.21 15.70
N ARG A 176 -28.59 10.91 16.76
CA ARG A 176 -29.13 10.69 18.11
C ARG A 176 -30.58 11.14 18.18
#